data_7f35449541894fc5f15f101ce41d97c3
#
_entry.id   7f35449541894fc5f15f101ce41d97c3
#
_cell.length_a   1.000
_cell.length_b   1.000
_cell.length_c   1.000
_cell.angle_alpha   90.00
_cell.angle_beta   90.00
_cell.angle_gamma   90.00
#
_symmetry.space_group_name_H-M   'P 1'
#
loop_
_entity.id
_entity.type
_entity.pdbx_description
1 polymer ?
#
loop_
_entity_poly.entity_id
_entity_poly.type
_entity_poly.pdbx_seq_one_letter_code
_entity_poly.pdbx_strand_id
1 'polypeptide(L)'
;TAETIRSALMARTVKLWSGGDLDVARITMDDPLKKVLRMARLQGRIQYGFETISNRLADESKGIQNVRGRGGAPYGDRVSRLLLFSNDGAERFYRHIESLLQAHAPRMLGCLLDIDGIALGNTLTGKETRIKLLMAEHKDAVSEILRAMIAGRDI
;
A
#
# COMPACT_ATOMS: atom_id res chain seq x y z
N THR A 1 13.42 -13.02 1.70
CA THR A 1 13.40 -12.48 3.05
C THR A 1 12.81 -11.06 3.07
N ALA A 2 12.31 -10.62 4.22
CA ALA A 2 11.73 -9.29 4.36
C ALA A 2 12.74 -8.19 4.04
N GLU A 3 13.99 -8.37 4.43
CA GLU A 3 15.06 -7.43 4.16
C GLU A 3 15.41 -7.33 2.67
N THR A 4 15.45 -8.46 1.98
CA THR A 4 15.65 -8.51 0.52
C THR A 4 14.52 -7.79 -0.21
N ILE A 5 13.29 -8.00 0.23
CA ILE A 5 12.09 -7.36 -0.34
C ILE A 5 12.19 -5.84 -0.17
N ARG A 6 12.50 -5.39 1.03
CA ARG A 6 12.62 -3.96 1.33
C ARG A 6 13.72 -3.30 0.49
N SER A 7 14.89 -3.94 0.39
CA SER A 7 16.00 -3.43 -0.42
C SER A 7 15.64 -3.31 -1.89
N ALA A 8 14.96 -4.31 -2.46
CA ALA A 8 14.53 -4.29 -3.84
C ALA A 8 13.52 -3.16 -4.10
N LEU A 9 12.57 -2.95 -3.21
CA LEU A 9 11.56 -1.90 -3.33
C LEU A 9 12.17 -0.51 -3.18
N MET A 10 13.11 -0.34 -2.27
CA MET A 10 13.74 0.95 -2.00
C MET A 10 14.83 1.33 -3.01
N ALA A 11 15.07 0.51 -4.04
CA ALA A 11 16.01 0.84 -5.11
C ALA A 11 15.58 2.07 -5.93
N ARG A 12 14.26 2.31 -6.04
CA ARG A 12 13.71 3.51 -6.67
C ARG A 12 12.69 4.13 -5.75
N THR A 13 13.03 5.28 -5.19
CA THR A 13 12.14 5.98 -4.27
C THR A 13 11.88 7.40 -4.75
N VAL A 14 10.76 7.94 -4.33
CA VAL A 14 10.38 9.32 -4.57
C VAL A 14 9.79 9.90 -3.29
N LYS A 15 9.88 11.21 -3.12
CA LYS A 15 9.15 11.89 -2.07
C LYS A 15 7.71 12.09 -2.52
N LEU A 16 6.77 12.00 -1.57
CA LEU A 16 5.35 12.16 -1.88
C LEU A 16 5.00 13.60 -2.25
N TRP A 17 5.70 14.56 -1.67
CA TRP A 17 5.51 15.97 -1.97
C TRP A 17 6.78 16.73 -1.64
N SER A 18 6.92 17.96 -2.13
CA SER A 18 8.18 18.72 -2.08
C SER A 18 8.74 18.94 -0.69
N GLY A 19 7.89 19.08 0.33
CA GLY A 19 8.31 19.24 1.72
C GLY A 19 8.24 17.95 2.55
N GLY A 20 8.02 16.80 1.92
CA GLY A 20 7.84 15.55 2.62
C GLY A 20 9.11 14.95 3.17
N ASP A 21 8.98 14.15 4.23
CA ASP A 21 10.09 13.47 4.89
C ASP A 21 10.23 12.01 4.45
N LEU A 22 9.15 11.40 3.97
CA LEU A 22 9.15 9.99 3.58
C LEU A 22 9.55 9.80 2.12
N ASP A 23 10.40 8.81 1.90
CA ASP A 23 10.65 8.27 0.57
C ASP A 23 9.83 6.99 0.42
N VAL A 24 9.07 6.90 -0.66
CA VAL A 24 8.26 5.71 -0.97
C VAL A 24 8.75 5.06 -2.25
N ALA A 25 8.55 3.75 -2.35
CA ALA A 25 8.90 3.02 -3.56
C ALA A 25 8.03 3.46 -4.73
N ARG A 26 8.64 3.68 -5.88
CA ARG A 26 7.96 3.95 -7.15
C ARG A 26 7.88 2.65 -7.94
N ILE A 27 6.67 2.22 -8.28
CA ILE A 27 6.42 0.92 -8.90
C ILE A 27 5.80 1.10 -10.28
N THR A 28 6.37 0.43 -11.28
CA THR A 28 5.80 0.37 -12.62
C THR A 28 4.62 -0.60 -12.63
N MET A 29 3.51 -0.17 -13.22
CA MET A 29 2.33 -1.03 -13.40
C MET A 29 2.53 -1.93 -14.62
N ASP A 30 3.01 -3.12 -14.37
CA ASP A 30 3.15 -4.15 -15.40
C ASP A 30 1.97 -5.15 -15.35
N ASP A 31 1.89 -6.03 -16.34
CA ASP A 31 0.79 -6.98 -16.44
C ASP A 31 0.72 -7.97 -15.26
N PRO A 32 1.83 -8.53 -14.77
CA PRO A 32 1.78 -9.39 -13.58
C PRO A 32 1.22 -8.67 -12.36
N LEU A 33 1.59 -7.43 -12.11
CA LEU A 33 1.08 -6.66 -10.99
C LEU A 33 -0.41 -6.37 -11.14
N LYS A 34 -0.85 -5.98 -12.35
CA LYS A 34 -2.27 -5.77 -12.65
C LYS A 34 -3.10 -7.01 -12.34
N LYS A 35 -2.61 -8.18 -12.75
CA LYS A 35 -3.28 -9.45 -12.53
C LYS A 35 -3.43 -9.77 -11.04
N VAL A 36 -2.36 -9.62 -10.28
CA VAL A 36 -2.36 -9.89 -8.84
C VAL A 36 -3.32 -8.95 -8.10
N LEU A 37 -3.33 -7.67 -8.47
CA LEU A 37 -4.24 -6.69 -7.88
C LEU A 37 -5.70 -7.02 -8.18
N ARG A 38 -6.03 -7.41 -9.42
CA ARG A 38 -7.38 -7.84 -9.79
C ARG A 38 -7.83 -9.05 -8.96
N MET A 39 -6.96 -10.02 -8.80
CA MET A 39 -7.25 -11.22 -8.02
C MET A 39 -7.50 -10.89 -6.55
N ALA A 40 -6.68 -10.03 -5.96
CA ALA A 40 -6.84 -9.58 -4.59
C ALA A 40 -8.18 -8.87 -4.40
N ARG A 41 -8.59 -8.03 -5.36
CA ARG A 41 -9.89 -7.36 -5.33
C ARG A 41 -11.03 -8.37 -5.37
N LEU A 42 -10.97 -9.34 -6.29
CA LEU A 42 -12.01 -10.36 -6.43
C LEU A 42 -12.14 -11.21 -5.17
N GLN A 43 -11.07 -11.38 -4.43
CA GLN A 43 -11.05 -12.12 -3.16
C GLN A 43 -11.48 -11.26 -1.96
N GLY A 44 -11.84 -9.99 -2.18
CA GLY A 44 -12.26 -9.09 -1.11
C GLY A 44 -11.13 -8.63 -0.19
N ARG A 45 -9.89 -8.64 -0.67
CA ARG A 45 -8.70 -8.32 0.14
C ARG A 45 -8.16 -6.92 -0.08
N ILE A 46 -8.92 -6.07 -0.79
CA ILE A 46 -8.55 -4.70 -1.09
C ILE A 46 -9.65 -3.75 -0.64
N GLN A 47 -9.24 -2.69 0.05
CA GLN A 47 -10.10 -1.58 0.42
C GLN A 47 -9.75 -0.35 -0.41
N TYR A 48 -10.71 0.50 -0.71
CA TYR A 48 -10.54 1.71 -1.51
C TYR A 48 -10.93 2.95 -0.73
N GLY A 49 -10.26 4.04 -1.04
CA GLY A 49 -10.60 5.36 -0.56
C GLY A 49 -10.01 5.67 0.81
N PHE A 50 -9.68 6.95 0.99
CA PHE A 50 -8.97 7.43 2.17
C PHE A 50 -9.77 7.20 3.46
N GLU A 51 -11.05 7.56 3.44
CA GLU A 51 -11.89 7.46 4.65
C GLU A 51 -12.06 6.01 5.11
N THR A 52 -12.40 5.11 4.19
CA THR A 52 -12.56 3.68 4.50
C THR A 52 -11.27 3.10 5.06
N ILE A 53 -10.15 3.40 4.42
CA ILE A 53 -8.83 2.89 4.83
C ILE A 53 -8.45 3.46 6.20
N SER A 54 -8.62 4.76 6.42
CA SER A 54 -8.29 5.41 7.70
C SER A 54 -9.09 4.82 8.85
N ASN A 55 -10.39 4.62 8.67
CA ASN A 55 -11.25 4.05 9.69
C ASN A 55 -10.87 2.61 10.01
N ARG A 56 -10.55 1.83 8.99
CA ARG A 56 -10.15 0.44 9.17
C ARG A 56 -8.82 0.33 9.93
N LEU A 57 -7.86 1.17 9.61
CA LEU A 57 -6.56 1.20 10.30
C LEU A 57 -6.71 1.66 11.75
N ALA A 58 -7.59 2.63 12.02
CA ALA A 58 -7.86 3.08 13.39
C ALA A 58 -8.45 1.95 14.24
N ASP A 59 -9.38 1.19 13.69
CA ASP A 59 -9.98 0.05 14.37
C ASP A 59 -8.95 -1.06 14.63
N GLU A 60 -8.09 -1.35 13.66
CA GLU A 60 -7.01 -2.32 13.82
C GLU A 60 -6.01 -1.88 14.88
N SER A 61 -5.67 -0.58 14.96
CA SER A 61 -4.77 -0.04 15.96
C SER A 61 -5.33 -0.19 17.36
N LYS A 62 -6.63 0.02 17.55
CA LYS A 62 -7.30 -0.22 18.84
C LYS A 62 -7.20 -1.67 19.25
N GLY A 63 -7.42 -2.59 18.33
CA GLY A 63 -7.28 -4.02 18.57
C GLY A 63 -5.89 -4.41 19.01
N ILE A 64 -4.86 -3.88 18.34
CA ILE A 64 -3.45 -4.12 18.66
C ILE A 64 -3.12 -3.59 20.08
N GLN A 65 -3.55 -2.38 20.40
CA GLN A 65 -3.34 -1.79 21.72
C GLN A 65 -4.01 -2.61 22.82
N ASN A 66 -5.21 -3.09 22.59
CA ASN A 66 -5.93 -3.94 23.56
C ASN A 66 -5.17 -5.24 23.83
N VAL A 67 -4.65 -5.88 22.81
CA VAL A 67 -3.85 -7.10 22.94
C VAL A 67 -2.58 -6.83 23.76
N ARG A 68 -1.87 -5.74 23.48
CA ARG A 68 -0.67 -5.34 24.22
C ARG A 68 -0.99 -5.03 25.68
N GLY A 69 -2.10 -4.33 25.93
CA GLY A 69 -2.54 -4.00 27.28
C GLY A 69 -2.94 -5.22 28.12
N ARG A 70 -3.26 -6.34 27.48
CA ARG A 70 -3.58 -7.61 28.13
C ARG A 70 -2.37 -8.55 28.26
N GLY A 71 -1.16 -8.06 27.98
CA GLY A 71 0.04 -8.88 28.02
C GLY A 71 0.21 -9.80 26.82
N GLY A 72 -0.49 -9.53 25.72
CA GLY A 72 -0.31 -10.27 24.47
C GLY A 72 1.07 -10.06 23.87
N ALA A 73 1.48 -10.97 22.97
CA ALA A 73 2.77 -10.88 22.28
C ALA A 73 2.87 -9.57 21.49
N PRO A 74 4.02 -8.89 21.51
CA PRO A 74 4.21 -7.69 20.72
C PRO A 74 4.17 -8.02 19.23
N TYR A 75 3.55 -7.13 18.44
CA TYR A 75 3.59 -7.25 17.00
C TYR A 75 4.99 -6.87 16.50
N GLY A 76 5.56 -7.70 15.64
CA GLY A 76 6.87 -7.45 15.06
C GLY A 76 6.84 -6.34 13.99
N ASP A 77 8.00 -6.08 13.40
CA ASP A 77 8.19 -5.05 12.35
C ASP A 77 7.73 -5.52 10.97
N ARG A 78 6.96 -6.57 10.93
CA ARG A 78 6.50 -7.17 9.68
C ARG A 78 5.50 -6.26 8.97
N VAL A 79 5.69 -6.07 7.67
CA VAL A 79 4.72 -5.39 6.82
C VAL A 79 3.49 -6.29 6.66
N SER A 80 2.36 -5.82 7.14
CA SER A 80 1.09 -6.54 7.09
C SER A 80 0.04 -5.83 6.26
N ARG A 81 0.32 -4.59 5.82
CA ARG A 81 -0.58 -3.77 5.01
C ARG A 81 0.22 -3.06 3.93
N LEU A 82 -0.33 -3.03 2.71
CA LEU A 82 0.22 -2.26 1.60
C LEU A 82 -0.72 -1.14 1.25
N LEU A 83 -0.20 0.07 1.20
CA LEU A 83 -0.94 1.24 0.75
C LEU A 83 -0.41 1.61 -0.63
N LEU A 84 -1.25 1.51 -1.65
CA LEU A 84 -0.90 1.77 -3.04
C LEU A 84 -1.70 2.96 -3.55
N PHE A 85 -1.05 3.87 -4.27
CA PHE A 85 -1.70 5.10 -4.69
C PHE A 85 -1.26 5.51 -6.09
N SER A 86 -2.16 6.22 -6.79
CA SER A 86 -1.93 6.70 -8.16
C SER A 86 -0.95 7.86 -8.18
N ASN A 87 -0.47 8.20 -9.38
CA ASN A 87 0.54 9.25 -9.58
C ASN A 87 -0.04 10.62 -9.92
N ASP A 88 -1.35 10.79 -9.91
CA ASP A 88 -2.05 12.02 -10.31
C ASP A 88 -2.76 12.74 -9.17
N GLY A 89 -2.37 12.47 -7.93
CA GLY A 89 -2.93 13.14 -6.76
C GLY A 89 -2.40 14.55 -6.58
N ALA A 90 -3.19 15.40 -5.90
CA ALA A 90 -2.75 16.72 -5.48
C ALA A 90 -1.81 16.62 -4.27
N GLU A 91 -1.05 17.68 -3.99
CA GLU A 91 -0.13 17.72 -2.85
C GLU A 91 -0.82 17.38 -1.54
N ARG A 92 -2.02 17.92 -1.31
CA ARG A 92 -2.80 17.64 -0.10
C ARG A 92 -3.08 16.15 0.08
N PHE A 93 -3.39 15.45 -1.01
CA PHE A 93 -3.62 14.01 -0.99
C PHE A 93 -2.36 13.26 -0.52
N TYR A 94 -1.19 13.61 -1.06
CA TYR A 94 0.06 12.96 -0.68
C TYR A 94 0.51 13.31 0.74
N ARG A 95 0.21 14.51 1.23
CA ARG A 95 0.45 14.87 2.64
C ARG A 95 -0.36 13.98 3.58
N HIS A 96 -1.62 13.72 3.24
CA HIS A 96 -2.47 12.83 4.02
C HIS A 96 -1.96 11.39 3.99
N ILE A 97 -1.47 10.91 2.84
CA ILE A 97 -0.86 9.59 2.72
C ILE A 97 0.38 9.48 3.60
N GLU A 98 1.25 10.48 3.57
CA GLU A 98 2.45 10.49 4.40
C GLU A 98 2.10 10.40 5.89
N SER A 99 1.13 11.18 6.35
CA SER A 99 0.66 11.12 7.73
C SER A 99 0.15 9.75 8.10
N LEU A 100 -0.60 9.12 7.20
CA LEU A 100 -1.14 7.78 7.42
C LEU A 100 -0.04 6.74 7.52
N LEU A 101 0.96 6.81 6.64
CA LEU A 101 2.11 5.89 6.67
C LEU A 101 2.92 6.06 7.95
N GLN A 102 3.16 7.29 8.39
CA GLN A 102 3.90 7.58 9.63
C GLN A 102 3.16 7.07 10.85
N ALA A 103 1.84 7.23 10.88
CA ALA A 103 1.01 6.80 12.01
C ALA A 103 0.97 5.28 12.18
N HIS A 104 1.17 4.53 11.10
CA HIS A 104 1.06 3.07 11.12
C HIS A 104 2.36 2.34 10.78
N ALA A 105 3.49 3.06 10.74
CA ALA A 105 4.80 2.43 10.57
C ALA A 105 5.13 1.55 11.80
N PRO A 106 5.91 0.51 11.61
CA PRO A 106 6.48 -0.07 10.38
C PRO A 106 5.57 -1.08 9.67
N ARG A 107 4.39 -1.29 10.19
CA ARG A 107 3.41 -2.28 9.74
C ARG A 107 2.90 -2.01 8.32
N MET A 108 2.88 -0.74 7.90
CA MET A 108 2.35 -0.32 6.61
C MET A 108 3.48 0.14 5.68
N LEU A 109 3.47 -0.39 4.46
CA LEU A 109 4.38 0.04 3.41
C LEU A 109 3.58 0.78 2.33
N GLY A 110 4.06 1.96 1.93
CA GLY A 110 3.44 2.75 0.86
C GLY A 110 4.23 2.65 -0.43
N CYS A 111 3.52 2.55 -1.55
CA CYS A 111 4.11 2.51 -2.89
C CYS A 111 3.33 3.39 -3.85
N LEU A 112 4.07 4.23 -4.58
CA LEU A 112 3.50 5.04 -5.65
C LEU A 112 3.45 4.20 -6.93
N LEU A 113 2.25 3.98 -7.44
CA LEU A 113 2.06 3.28 -8.70
C LEU A 113 2.18 4.27 -9.86
N ASP A 114 2.92 3.91 -10.89
CA ASP A 114 3.12 4.76 -12.05
C ASP A 114 1.94 4.66 -13.02
N ILE A 115 0.78 5.08 -12.54
CA ILE A 115 -0.51 5.03 -13.25
C ILE A 115 -1.42 6.10 -12.66
N ASP A 116 -2.28 6.69 -13.49
CA ASP A 116 -3.29 7.64 -13.00
C ASP A 116 -4.50 6.93 -12.39
N GLY A 117 -5.33 7.69 -11.67
CA GLY A 117 -6.45 7.13 -10.93
C GLY A 117 -7.55 6.52 -11.81
N ILE A 118 -7.79 7.05 -12.99
CA ILE A 118 -8.79 6.51 -13.91
C ILE A 118 -8.29 5.21 -14.52
N ALA A 119 -7.05 5.16 -14.97
CA ALA A 119 -6.45 3.95 -15.50
C ALA A 119 -6.35 2.85 -14.43
N LEU A 120 -6.02 3.23 -13.20
CA LEU A 120 -5.98 2.29 -12.07
C LEU A 120 -7.38 1.71 -11.79
N GLY A 121 -8.40 2.55 -11.75
CA GLY A 121 -9.77 2.12 -11.55
C GLY A 121 -10.24 1.17 -12.65
N ASN A 122 -9.95 1.49 -13.90
CA ASN A 122 -10.28 0.62 -15.03
C ASN A 122 -9.55 -0.72 -14.96
N THR A 123 -8.26 -0.69 -14.60
CA THR A 123 -7.46 -1.90 -14.43
C THR A 123 -8.06 -2.84 -13.38
N LEU A 124 -8.53 -2.30 -12.27
CA LEU A 124 -9.04 -3.11 -11.15
C LEU A 124 -10.48 -3.56 -11.34
N THR A 125 -11.33 -2.70 -11.87
CA THR A 125 -12.77 -2.95 -11.93
C THR A 125 -13.29 -3.29 -13.32
N GLY A 126 -12.52 -3.01 -14.35
CA GLY A 126 -12.97 -3.12 -15.74
C GLY A 126 -13.93 -2.01 -16.16
N LYS A 127 -14.15 -1.03 -15.30
CA LYS A 127 -15.07 0.09 -15.55
C LYS A 127 -14.33 1.41 -15.40
N GLU A 128 -14.88 2.46 -16.01
CA GLU A 128 -14.35 3.82 -15.85
C GLU A 128 -14.67 4.33 -14.45
N THR A 129 -13.74 4.07 -13.52
CA THR A 129 -13.86 4.45 -12.13
C THR A 129 -12.53 5.02 -11.68
N ARG A 130 -12.53 6.14 -10.97
CA ARG A 130 -11.30 6.73 -10.45
C ARG A 130 -10.95 6.09 -9.11
N ILE A 131 -9.80 5.43 -9.04
CA ILE A 131 -9.24 4.90 -7.79
C ILE A 131 -7.87 5.51 -7.60
N LYS A 132 -7.71 6.33 -6.58
CA LYS A 132 -6.42 6.97 -6.25
C LYS A 132 -5.68 6.30 -5.12
N LEU A 133 -6.39 5.57 -4.27
CA LEU A 133 -5.82 4.96 -3.07
C LEU A 133 -6.48 3.62 -2.82
N LEU A 134 -5.65 2.61 -2.59
CA LEU A 134 -6.12 1.29 -2.20
C LEU A 134 -5.18 0.70 -1.13
N MET A 135 -5.72 -0.20 -0.34
CA MET A 135 -4.97 -0.91 0.69
C MET A 135 -5.20 -2.41 0.57
N ALA A 136 -4.12 -3.18 0.48
CA ALA A 136 -4.16 -4.63 0.60
C ALA A 136 -4.04 -5.00 2.07
N GLU A 137 -4.95 -5.84 2.57
CA GLU A 137 -5.10 -6.08 4.00
C GLU A 137 -4.98 -7.53 4.45
N HIS A 138 -4.71 -8.45 3.58
CA HIS A 138 -4.55 -9.85 3.91
C HIS A 138 -3.10 -10.28 3.67
N LYS A 139 -2.52 -11.07 4.55
CA LYS A 139 -1.11 -11.48 4.45
C LYS A 139 -0.75 -12.11 3.12
N ASP A 140 -1.64 -12.95 2.58
CA ASP A 140 -1.40 -13.61 1.30
C ASP A 140 -1.46 -12.62 0.14
N ALA A 141 -2.42 -11.68 0.17
CA ALA A 141 -2.51 -10.63 -0.83
C ALA A 141 -1.28 -9.71 -0.76
N VAL A 142 -0.88 -9.30 0.43
CA VAL A 142 0.32 -8.48 0.63
C VAL A 142 1.56 -9.18 0.06
N SER A 143 1.75 -10.45 0.38
CA SER A 143 2.90 -11.22 -0.10
C SER A 143 2.91 -11.38 -1.62
N GLU A 144 1.78 -11.70 -2.22
CA GLU A 144 1.66 -11.87 -3.67
C GLU A 144 1.91 -10.57 -4.42
N ILE A 145 1.36 -9.46 -3.92
CA ILE A 145 1.57 -8.14 -4.52
C ILE A 145 3.05 -7.74 -4.42
N LEU A 146 3.67 -7.94 -3.26
CA LEU A 146 5.09 -7.64 -3.08
C LEU A 146 5.96 -8.44 -4.04
N ARG A 147 5.69 -9.72 -4.21
CA ARG A 147 6.42 -10.58 -5.16
C ARG A 147 6.29 -10.07 -6.59
N ALA A 148 5.08 -9.68 -6.99
CA ALA A 148 4.85 -9.16 -8.33
C ALA A 148 5.59 -7.84 -8.57
N MET A 149 5.63 -6.96 -7.57
CA MET A 149 6.36 -5.70 -7.66
C MET A 149 7.87 -5.91 -7.78
N ILE A 150 8.43 -6.87 -7.05
CA ILE A 150 9.86 -7.19 -7.06
C ILE A 150 10.25 -7.85 -8.37
N ALA A 151 9.45 -8.78 -8.86
CA ALA A 151 9.72 -9.47 -10.13
C ALA A 151 9.85 -8.48 -11.29
N GLY A 152 9.04 -7.42 -11.29
CA GLY A 152 9.12 -6.37 -12.31
C GLY A 152 10.35 -5.49 -12.24
N ARG A 153 11.07 -5.51 -11.10
CA ARG A 153 12.30 -4.72 -10.89
C ARG A 153 13.57 -5.51 -11.08
N ASP A 154 13.45 -6.80 -11.12
CA ASP A 154 14.58 -7.72 -11.14
C ASP A 154 15.03 -7.98 -12.59
N ILE A 155 15.56 -6.95 -13.19
CA ILE A 155 16.05 -7.02 -14.57
C ILE A 155 17.53 -6.71 -14.59
#